data_18c08edfa17825f88a11e05abe0366b3
#
_entry.id   18c08edfa17825f88a11e05abe0366b3
#
_cell.length_a   1.000
_cell.length_b   1.000
_cell.length_c   1.000
_cell.angle_alpha   90.00
_cell.angle_beta   90.00
_cell.angle_gamma   90.00
#
_symmetry.space_group_name_H-M   'P 1'
#
loop_
_entity.id
_entity.type
_entity.pdbx_description
1 polymer ?
#
loop_
_entity_poly.entity_id
_entity_poly.type
_entity_poly.pdbx_seq_one_letter_code
_entity_poly.pdbx_strand_id
1 'polypeptide(L)'
;MYIEHIAMYVNDLEKTKEFFIKYLGAQSNNIYHNKETDFKSYFLTFDSGCRLEIMTKPELVDEKKDLKRTGFIHIAFSVGSKEKVDELTEILKSDGYEVISGPRTTGDGYYESCIVAIEENQIEITI
;
A
#
# COMPACT_ATOMS: atom_id res chain seq x y z
N MET A 1 -14.67 6.94 -17.83
CA MET A 1 -14.24 5.69 -17.15
C MET A 1 -13.10 6.06 -16.20
N TYR A 2 -13.07 5.52 -15.01
CA TYR A 2 -12.03 5.76 -13.99
C TYR A 2 -11.85 4.50 -13.15
N ILE A 3 -10.72 4.39 -12.45
CA ILE A 3 -10.49 3.28 -11.51
C ILE A 3 -11.23 3.63 -10.22
N GLU A 4 -12.27 2.86 -9.87
CA GLU A 4 -13.06 3.09 -8.66
C GLU A 4 -12.34 2.59 -7.42
N HIS A 5 -11.80 1.37 -7.46
CA HIS A 5 -10.95 0.81 -6.40
C HIS A 5 -9.98 -0.23 -6.94
N ILE A 6 -8.94 -0.48 -6.14
CA ILE A 6 -8.04 -1.62 -6.25
C ILE A 6 -8.23 -2.45 -4.99
N ALA A 7 -8.16 -3.77 -5.10
CA ALA A 7 -8.34 -4.66 -3.97
C ALA A 7 -7.14 -5.57 -3.75
N MET A 8 -6.85 -5.87 -2.49
CA MET A 8 -5.80 -6.81 -2.10
C MET A 8 -6.24 -7.71 -0.94
N TYR A 9 -5.87 -8.98 -0.99
CA TYR A 9 -5.97 -9.87 0.16
C TYR A 9 -4.78 -9.67 1.09
N VAL A 10 -5.05 -9.68 2.40
CA VAL A 10 -4.04 -9.55 3.46
C VAL A 10 -4.32 -10.57 4.56
N ASN A 11 -3.28 -11.00 5.26
CA ASN A 11 -3.41 -11.93 6.39
C ASN A 11 -3.89 -11.20 7.65
N ASP A 12 -3.29 -10.04 7.95
CA ASP A 12 -3.65 -9.22 9.11
C ASP A 12 -4.32 -7.92 8.68
N LEU A 13 -5.65 -7.95 8.64
CA LEU A 13 -6.48 -6.86 8.17
C LEU A 13 -6.31 -5.58 9.01
N GLU A 14 -6.21 -5.72 10.35
CA GLU A 14 -6.08 -4.58 11.25
C GLU A 14 -4.71 -3.92 11.14
N LYS A 15 -3.63 -4.69 11.14
CA LYS A 15 -2.28 -4.13 10.95
C LYS A 15 -2.12 -3.47 9.59
N THR A 16 -2.71 -4.05 8.54
CA THR A 16 -2.67 -3.45 7.20
C THR A 16 -3.41 -2.12 7.18
N LYS A 17 -4.61 -2.04 7.77
CA LYS A 17 -5.35 -0.79 7.93
C LYS A 17 -4.53 0.26 8.68
N GLU A 18 -3.96 -0.11 9.82
CA GLU A 18 -3.12 0.78 10.64
C GLU A 18 -1.91 1.31 9.87
N PHE A 19 -1.27 0.47 9.06
CA PHE A 19 -0.16 0.87 8.19
C PHE A 19 -0.56 2.02 7.26
N PHE A 20 -1.63 1.84 6.50
CA PHE A 20 -2.08 2.86 5.54
C PHE A 20 -2.56 4.14 6.23
N ILE A 21 -3.20 4.04 7.40
CA ILE A 21 -3.59 5.21 8.20
C ILE A 21 -2.35 5.95 8.69
N LYS A 22 -1.41 5.24 9.30
CA LYS A 22 -0.22 5.83 9.94
C LYS A 22 0.69 6.53 8.95
N TYR A 23 1.02 5.85 7.84
CA TYR A 23 2.06 6.33 6.92
C TYR A 23 1.53 7.11 5.73
N LEU A 24 0.32 6.80 5.29
CA LEU A 24 -0.23 7.33 4.04
C LEU A 24 -1.52 8.16 4.25
N GLY A 25 -1.90 8.40 5.50
CA GLY A 25 -3.03 9.26 5.84
C GLY A 25 -4.38 8.73 5.40
N ALA A 26 -4.51 7.42 5.21
CA ALA A 26 -5.77 6.81 4.82
C ALA A 26 -6.87 7.02 5.85
N GLN A 27 -8.11 7.13 5.38
CA GLN A 27 -9.31 7.07 6.18
C GLN A 27 -10.02 5.75 5.89
N SER A 28 -10.49 5.07 6.93
CA SER A 28 -11.16 3.78 6.81
C SER A 28 -12.65 3.89 7.11
N ASN A 29 -13.47 3.16 6.36
CA ASN A 29 -14.85 2.92 6.74
C ASN A 29 -14.93 1.92 7.91
N ASN A 30 -16.17 1.62 8.35
CA ASN A 30 -16.42 0.53 9.29
C ASN A 30 -16.18 -0.83 8.60
N ILE A 31 -15.75 -1.82 9.40
CA ILE A 31 -15.53 -3.17 8.88
C ILE A 31 -16.81 -3.74 8.27
N TYR A 32 -16.67 -4.32 7.08
CA TYR A 32 -17.65 -5.26 6.56
C TYR A 32 -17.26 -6.69 6.99
N HIS A 33 -18.23 -7.44 7.50
CA HIS A 33 -18.03 -8.85 7.90
C HIS A 33 -19.20 -9.70 7.43
N ASN A 34 -18.93 -10.61 6.51
CA ASN A 34 -19.88 -11.65 6.12
C ASN A 34 -19.71 -12.83 7.08
N LYS A 35 -20.71 -13.02 7.98
CA LYS A 35 -20.63 -14.05 9.02
C LYS A 35 -20.73 -15.50 8.51
N GLU A 36 -21.27 -15.69 7.31
CA GLU A 36 -21.40 -17.03 6.73
C GLU A 36 -20.06 -17.51 6.14
N THR A 37 -19.31 -16.61 5.50
CA THR A 37 -18.05 -16.92 4.83
C THR A 37 -16.83 -16.50 5.62
N ASP A 38 -17.01 -15.75 6.71
CA ASP A 38 -15.98 -15.06 7.49
C ASP A 38 -15.10 -14.12 6.65
N PHE A 39 -15.60 -13.67 5.50
CA PHE A 39 -14.96 -12.61 4.70
C PHE A 39 -15.07 -11.28 5.43
N LYS A 40 -13.98 -10.52 5.47
CA LYS A 40 -13.91 -9.19 6.08
C LYS A 40 -13.21 -8.24 5.15
N SER A 41 -13.64 -6.97 5.12
CA SER A 41 -12.95 -5.93 4.37
C SER A 41 -13.08 -4.55 4.99
N TYR A 42 -12.13 -3.68 4.61
CA TYR A 42 -12.19 -2.24 4.77
C TYR A 42 -11.97 -1.57 3.42
N PHE A 43 -12.67 -0.46 3.20
CA PHE A 43 -12.32 0.48 2.15
C PHE A 43 -11.53 1.64 2.74
N LEU A 44 -10.36 1.86 2.18
CA LEU A 44 -9.47 2.97 2.52
C LEU A 44 -9.60 4.05 1.46
N THR A 45 -9.76 5.28 1.91
CA THR A 45 -9.82 6.47 1.06
C THR A 45 -8.64 7.39 1.37
N PHE A 46 -8.20 8.13 0.36
CA PHE A 46 -7.12 9.10 0.44
C PHE A 46 -7.66 10.48 0.00
N ASP A 47 -6.83 11.50 -0.04
CA ASP A 47 -7.26 12.87 -0.40
C ASP A 47 -7.93 12.94 -1.77
N SER A 48 -7.48 12.11 -2.70
CA SER A 48 -8.08 11.97 -4.03
C SER A 48 -7.75 10.61 -4.64
N GLY A 49 -8.38 10.30 -5.77
CA GLY A 49 -8.10 9.09 -6.54
C GLY A 49 -9.01 7.91 -6.21
N CYS A 50 -8.57 6.71 -6.58
CA CYS A 50 -9.33 5.49 -6.32
C CYS A 50 -9.19 5.03 -4.87
N ARG A 51 -10.17 4.23 -4.42
CA ARG A 51 -10.12 3.60 -3.10
C ARG A 51 -9.21 2.37 -3.12
N LEU A 52 -8.75 1.98 -1.95
CA LEU A 52 -8.08 0.69 -1.74
C LEU A 52 -8.97 -0.18 -0.86
N GLU A 53 -9.41 -1.33 -1.36
CA GLU A 53 -10.09 -2.34 -0.55
C GLU A 53 -9.05 -3.33 -0.02
N ILE A 54 -8.94 -3.44 1.29
CA ILE A 54 -8.15 -4.48 1.95
C ILE A 54 -9.09 -5.54 2.49
N MET A 55 -8.80 -6.81 2.19
CA MET A 55 -9.71 -7.92 2.43
C MET A 55 -8.99 -9.08 3.09
N THR A 56 -9.73 -9.85 3.89
CA THR A 56 -9.26 -11.14 4.38
C THR A 56 -10.39 -12.15 4.41
N LYS A 57 -10.06 -13.42 4.33
CA LYS A 57 -10.98 -14.56 4.46
C LYS A 57 -10.22 -15.78 4.96
N PRO A 58 -10.90 -16.83 5.46
CA PRO A 58 -10.26 -18.12 5.70
C PRO A 58 -9.60 -18.70 4.45
N GLU A 59 -8.60 -19.55 4.64
CA GLU A 59 -7.95 -20.32 3.58
C GLU A 59 -7.20 -19.50 2.51
N LEU A 60 -6.73 -18.30 2.87
CA LEU A 60 -5.80 -17.58 2.00
C LEU A 60 -4.48 -18.34 1.92
N VAL A 61 -3.97 -18.48 0.69
CA VAL A 61 -2.64 -19.02 0.43
C VAL A 61 -1.67 -17.86 0.30
N ASP A 62 -0.66 -17.83 1.15
CA ASP A 62 0.38 -16.80 1.14
C ASP A 62 1.49 -17.21 0.17
N GLU A 63 1.52 -16.57 -0.99
CA GLU A 63 2.53 -16.80 -2.02
C GLU A 63 3.68 -15.80 -1.91
N LYS A 64 4.89 -16.25 -2.22
CA LYS A 64 6.07 -15.38 -2.27
C LYS A 64 5.86 -14.24 -3.28
N LYS A 65 6.03 -13.02 -2.82
CA LYS A 65 5.93 -11.81 -3.64
C LYS A 65 7.29 -11.45 -4.26
N ASP A 66 7.70 -12.22 -5.27
CA ASP A 66 8.96 -11.97 -5.97
C ASP A 66 8.93 -10.60 -6.67
N LEU A 67 10.01 -9.83 -6.52
CA LEU A 67 10.16 -8.49 -7.11
C LEU A 67 10.22 -8.50 -8.65
N LYS A 68 10.49 -9.64 -9.26
CA LYS A 68 10.63 -9.81 -10.73
C LYS A 68 9.49 -10.63 -11.34
N ARG A 69 8.31 -10.60 -10.73
CA ARG A 69 7.12 -11.29 -11.24
C ARG A 69 6.34 -10.44 -12.24
N THR A 70 5.58 -11.07 -13.10
CA THR A 70 4.55 -10.39 -13.92
C THR A 70 3.31 -10.08 -13.10
N GLY A 71 2.45 -9.18 -13.60
CA GLY A 71 1.21 -8.74 -12.92
C GLY A 71 1.40 -7.45 -12.13
N PHE A 72 0.45 -7.14 -11.24
CA PHE A 72 0.55 -5.97 -10.37
C PHE A 72 1.76 -6.05 -9.47
N ILE A 73 2.57 -5.00 -9.43
CA ILE A 73 3.83 -4.99 -8.69
C ILE A 73 3.81 -4.01 -7.52
N HIS A 74 3.36 -2.80 -7.71
CA HIS A 74 3.24 -1.78 -6.65
C HIS A 74 2.01 -0.91 -6.81
N ILE A 75 1.67 -0.18 -5.74
CA ILE A 75 0.78 0.96 -5.76
C ILE A 75 1.62 2.21 -5.51
N ALA A 76 1.52 3.21 -6.38
CA ALA A 76 2.22 4.48 -6.23
C ALA A 76 1.33 5.50 -5.49
N PHE A 77 1.93 6.19 -4.51
CA PHE A 77 1.30 7.24 -3.73
C PHE A 77 2.03 8.56 -3.97
N SER A 78 1.32 9.56 -4.51
CA SER A 78 1.84 10.92 -4.61
C SER A 78 1.74 11.62 -3.26
N VAL A 79 2.86 12.12 -2.77
CA VAL A 79 2.95 12.87 -1.50
C VAL A 79 3.17 14.36 -1.71
N GLY A 80 3.27 14.79 -2.97
CA GLY A 80 3.21 16.19 -3.40
C GLY A 80 4.51 16.99 -3.36
N SER A 81 5.61 16.47 -2.79
CA SER A 81 6.93 17.13 -2.88
C SER A 81 8.09 16.18 -2.65
N LYS A 82 9.30 16.55 -3.10
CA LYS A 82 10.54 15.79 -2.89
C LYS A 82 10.84 15.61 -1.40
N GLU A 83 10.67 16.67 -0.63
CA GLU A 83 10.92 16.67 0.81
C GLU A 83 10.03 15.64 1.53
N LYS A 84 8.77 15.52 1.12
CA LYS A 84 7.86 14.50 1.67
C LYS A 84 8.21 13.08 1.23
N VAL A 85 8.72 12.89 0.00
CA VAL A 85 9.25 11.59 -0.44
C VAL A 85 10.42 11.18 0.44
N ASP A 86 11.38 12.08 0.66
CA ASP A 86 12.55 11.83 1.50
C ASP A 86 12.14 11.53 2.94
N GLU A 87 11.30 12.37 3.54
CA GLU A 87 10.84 12.24 4.92
C GLU A 87 10.11 10.92 5.16
N LEU A 88 9.11 10.59 4.33
CA LEU A 88 8.33 9.37 4.49
C LEU A 88 9.18 8.12 4.26
N THR A 89 10.11 8.16 3.29
CA THR A 89 11.04 7.07 3.04
C THR A 89 11.92 6.81 4.27
N GLU A 90 12.45 7.85 4.90
CA GLU A 90 13.30 7.72 6.08
C GLU A 90 12.50 7.23 7.31
N ILE A 91 11.26 7.68 7.49
CA ILE A 91 10.36 7.19 8.55
C ILE A 91 10.12 5.68 8.37
N LEU A 92 9.73 5.25 7.18
CA LEU A 92 9.47 3.83 6.90
C LEU A 92 10.73 2.96 7.11
N LYS A 93 11.88 3.44 6.63
CA LYS A 93 13.18 2.78 6.83
C LYS A 93 13.53 2.65 8.31
N SER A 94 13.34 3.72 9.10
CA SER A 94 13.60 3.73 10.53
C SER A 94 12.65 2.80 11.30
N ASP A 95 11.42 2.63 10.82
CA ASP A 95 10.44 1.69 11.37
C ASP A 95 10.66 0.24 10.89
N GLY A 96 11.73 -0.03 10.10
CA GLY A 96 12.17 -1.37 9.73
C GLY A 96 11.68 -1.87 8.37
N TYR A 97 11.06 -1.01 7.55
CA TYR A 97 10.68 -1.37 6.19
C TYR A 97 11.88 -1.27 5.24
N GLU A 98 11.99 -2.24 4.32
CA GLU A 98 13.08 -2.27 3.34
C GLU A 98 12.86 -1.24 2.25
N VAL A 99 13.87 -0.39 2.00
CA VAL A 99 13.91 0.51 0.85
C VAL A 99 14.59 -0.22 -0.31
N ILE A 100 13.82 -0.56 -1.36
CA ILE A 100 14.33 -1.25 -2.55
C ILE A 100 15.16 -0.28 -3.39
N SER A 101 14.65 0.95 -3.57
CA SER A 101 15.32 1.98 -4.35
C SER A 101 14.91 3.38 -3.94
N GLY A 102 15.77 4.36 -4.21
CA GLY A 102 15.51 5.77 -3.96
C GLY A 102 15.71 6.20 -2.49
N PRO A 103 15.33 7.46 -2.16
CA PRO A 103 14.77 8.46 -3.10
C PRO A 103 15.74 8.83 -4.23
N ARG A 104 15.25 8.94 -5.45
CA ARG A 104 16.04 9.30 -6.63
C ARG A 104 15.15 9.87 -7.75
N THR A 105 15.76 10.58 -8.68
CA THR A 105 15.10 10.91 -9.93
C THR A 105 15.28 9.75 -10.90
N THR A 106 14.19 9.24 -11.46
CA THR A 106 14.18 8.17 -12.46
C THR A 106 14.54 8.68 -13.85
N GLY A 107 14.82 7.77 -14.78
CA GLY A 107 15.15 8.13 -16.16
C GLY A 107 14.05 8.84 -16.92
N ASP A 108 12.80 8.68 -16.51
CA ASP A 108 11.59 9.37 -17.04
C ASP A 108 11.20 10.61 -16.25
N GLY A 109 12.00 10.97 -15.23
CA GLY A 109 11.93 12.28 -14.56
C GLY A 109 11.09 12.30 -13.27
N TYR A 110 10.55 11.16 -12.81
CA TYR A 110 9.86 11.09 -11.51
C TYR A 110 10.88 11.10 -10.36
N TYR A 111 10.49 11.74 -9.26
CA TYR A 111 11.23 11.64 -8.01
C TYR A 111 10.50 10.71 -7.06
N GLU A 112 11.13 9.60 -6.73
CA GLU A 112 10.43 8.50 -6.05
C GLU A 112 11.36 7.64 -5.20
N SER A 113 10.73 6.87 -4.31
CA SER A 113 11.32 5.71 -3.65
C SER A 113 10.38 4.51 -3.73
N CYS A 114 10.94 3.32 -3.66
CA CYS A 114 10.19 2.07 -3.63
C CYS A 114 10.49 1.31 -2.34
N ILE A 115 9.43 0.86 -1.67
CA ILE A 115 9.47 0.26 -0.32
C ILE A 115 8.80 -1.10 -0.35
N VAL A 116 9.38 -2.10 0.33
CA VAL A 116 8.67 -3.32 0.73
C VAL A 116 7.88 -2.99 1.99
N ALA A 117 6.59 -2.78 1.81
CA ALA A 117 5.68 -2.34 2.84
C ALA A 117 5.02 -3.52 3.59
N ILE A 118 3.88 -3.24 4.21
CA ILE A 118 3.14 -4.22 5.01
C ILE A 118 2.86 -5.52 4.20
N GLU A 119 3.09 -6.67 4.84
CA GLU A 119 2.94 -8.00 4.25
C GLU A 119 3.69 -8.18 2.91
N GLU A 120 4.90 -7.60 2.81
CA GLU A 120 5.78 -7.69 1.62
C GLU A 120 5.16 -7.10 0.34
N ASN A 121 4.11 -6.29 0.45
CA ASN A 121 3.58 -5.57 -0.71
C ASN A 121 4.46 -4.36 -1.02
N GLN A 122 4.73 -4.15 -2.30
CA GLN A 122 5.49 -2.98 -2.71
C GLN A 122 4.60 -1.74 -2.79
N ILE A 123 5.12 -0.63 -2.30
CA ILE A 123 4.58 0.71 -2.56
C ILE A 123 5.67 1.58 -3.15
N GLU A 124 5.25 2.52 -3.98
CA GLU A 124 6.09 3.59 -4.48
C GLU A 124 5.61 4.91 -3.88
N ILE A 125 6.54 5.72 -3.44
CA ILE A 125 6.28 7.05 -2.89
C ILE A 125 6.84 8.05 -3.91
N THR A 126 5.99 8.87 -4.49
CA THR A 126 6.35 9.79 -5.56
C THR A 126 5.78 11.19 -5.33
N ILE A 127 6.17 12.15 -6.20
CA ILE A 127 5.61 13.51 -6.20
C ILE A 127 4.23 13.54 -6.82
#